data_60b5c3f761a00a2bf59d0cde4e7251b0
#
_entry.id   60b5c3f761a00a2bf59d0cde4e7251b0
#
_cell.length_a   1.000
_cell.length_b   1.000
_cell.length_c   1.000
_cell.angle_alpha   90.00
_cell.angle_beta   90.00
_cell.angle_gamma   90.00
#
_symmetry.space_group_name_H-M   'P 1'
#
loop_
_entity.id
_entity.type
_entity.pdbx_description
1 polymer ?
#
loop_
_entity_poly.entity_id
_entity_poly.type
_entity_poly.pdbx_seq_one_letter_code
_entity_poly.pdbx_strand_id
1 'polypeptide(L)'
;MKFTEVCDPIFSKAIADYHITDNVDTPINNPYPERSIEYFLYLKNWIDTVQWHFEDIIRDPQIDPAAALVLKRRIDKSNQDRTDLVEMIDSYFLDQYKDVKVADNATINTESPAWAVDRLSILYLKIYHMQVEVNRTDVDDAHRQKCQEKLNVLLTQRQDLSSAIDQLLDDIAAGRKYMKVYKQMKMYNDPNLNPVLYGNK
;
A
#
# COMPACT_ATOMS: atom_id res chain seq x y z
N MET A 1 -17.51 10.89 9.87
CA MET A 1 -16.10 10.93 9.42
C MET A 1 -15.94 9.86 8.36
N LYS A 2 -15.42 10.20 7.21
CA LYS A 2 -15.15 9.26 6.13
C LYS A 2 -13.94 8.40 6.45
N PHE A 3 -13.87 7.18 5.91
CA PHE A 3 -12.74 6.29 6.18
C PHE A 3 -11.42 6.86 5.66
N THR A 4 -11.42 7.50 4.51
CA THR A 4 -10.21 8.10 3.93
C THR A 4 -9.71 9.30 4.72
N GLU A 5 -10.56 9.99 5.49
CA GLU A 5 -10.15 11.03 6.45
C GLU A 5 -9.35 10.44 7.63
N VAL A 6 -9.57 9.15 7.95
CA VAL A 6 -8.74 8.43 8.94
C VAL A 6 -7.39 8.03 8.32
N CYS A 7 -7.38 7.61 7.05
CA CYS A 7 -6.14 7.21 6.36
C CYS A 7 -5.13 8.35 6.23
N ASP A 8 -5.59 9.57 5.92
CA ASP A 8 -4.75 10.72 5.58
C ASP A 8 -3.66 11.04 6.65
N PRO A 9 -4.02 11.30 7.92
CA PRO A 9 -3.01 11.59 8.94
C PRO A 9 -2.12 10.38 9.25
N ILE A 10 -2.63 9.16 9.12
CA ILE A 10 -1.89 7.94 9.44
C ILE A 10 -0.81 7.65 8.40
N PHE A 11 -1.15 7.72 7.11
CA PHE A 11 -0.18 7.54 6.03
C PHE A 11 0.87 8.64 6.02
N SER A 12 0.44 9.90 6.17
CA SER A 12 1.35 11.04 6.27
C SER A 12 2.33 10.90 7.43
N LYS A 13 1.84 10.41 8.59
CA LYS A 13 2.69 10.16 9.76
C LYS A 13 3.66 9.01 9.54
N ALA A 14 3.24 7.89 8.97
CA ALA A 14 4.11 6.74 8.73
C ALA A 14 5.28 7.11 7.78
N ILE A 15 4.99 7.86 6.71
CA ILE A 15 6.01 8.37 5.80
C ILE A 15 6.98 9.31 6.53
N ALA A 16 6.46 10.27 7.30
CA ALA A 16 7.30 11.22 8.03
C ALA A 16 8.19 10.53 9.07
N ASP A 17 7.64 9.58 9.84
CA ASP A 17 8.38 8.83 10.86
C ASP A 17 9.50 7.97 10.24
N TYR A 18 9.25 7.33 9.09
CA TYR A 18 10.28 6.57 8.37
C TYR A 18 11.45 7.46 7.95
N HIS A 19 11.17 8.61 7.35
CA HIS A 19 12.19 9.52 6.82
C HIS A 19 12.97 10.29 7.90
N ILE A 20 12.66 10.10 9.19
CA ILE A 20 13.55 10.57 10.28
C ILE A 20 14.90 9.85 10.22
N THR A 21 14.91 8.55 9.95
CA THR A 21 16.13 7.74 9.85
C THR A 21 16.50 7.42 8.41
N ASP A 22 15.53 7.39 7.53
CA ASP A 22 15.64 7.08 6.10
C ASP A 22 16.45 5.79 5.84
N ASN A 23 16.14 4.76 6.62
CA ASN A 23 16.89 3.50 6.60
C ASN A 23 15.96 2.30 6.62
N VAL A 24 16.11 1.42 5.63
CA VAL A 24 15.30 0.20 5.44
C VAL A 24 15.42 -0.84 6.57
N ASP A 25 16.42 -0.70 7.43
CA ASP A 25 16.64 -1.57 8.58
C ASP A 25 16.12 -0.99 9.90
N THR A 26 15.52 0.21 9.85
CA THR A 26 14.92 0.82 11.04
C THR A 26 13.71 0.00 11.52
N PRO A 27 13.73 -0.45 12.78
CA PRO A 27 12.57 -1.12 13.36
C PRO A 27 11.35 -0.19 13.39
N ILE A 28 10.20 -0.72 13.00
CA ILE A 28 8.96 0.03 13.10
C ILE A 28 8.59 0.29 14.57
N ASN A 29 8.22 1.54 14.85
CA ASN A 29 7.61 1.93 16.12
C ASN A 29 6.19 2.45 15.84
N ASN A 30 5.24 1.52 15.80
CA ASN A 30 3.86 1.85 15.49
C ASN A 30 3.18 2.49 16.71
N PRO A 31 2.70 3.75 16.63
CA PRO A 31 2.13 4.46 17.77
C PRO A 31 0.69 4.06 18.10
N TYR A 32 0.05 3.24 17.27
CA TYR A 32 -1.36 2.87 17.41
C TYR A 32 -1.52 1.55 18.14
N PRO A 33 -2.66 1.33 18.83
CA PRO A 33 -2.93 0.07 19.52
C PRO A 33 -2.91 -1.12 18.55
N GLU A 34 -2.26 -2.21 18.95
CA GLU A 34 -2.23 -3.45 18.16
C GLU A 34 -3.64 -3.89 17.74
N ARG A 35 -3.76 -4.35 16.50
CA ARG A 35 -5.00 -4.83 15.88
C ARG A 35 -6.08 -3.78 15.64
N SER A 36 -5.82 -2.50 15.94
CA SER A 36 -6.71 -1.44 15.47
C SER A 36 -6.56 -1.21 13.97
N ILE A 37 -7.55 -0.60 13.34
CA ILE A 37 -7.44 -0.27 11.91
C ILE A 37 -6.32 0.75 11.67
N GLU A 38 -6.11 1.68 12.57
CA GLU A 38 -5.05 2.66 12.53
C GLU A 38 -3.67 1.98 12.58
N TYR A 39 -3.52 0.93 13.41
CA TYR A 39 -2.30 0.11 13.45
C TYR A 39 -2.02 -0.54 12.11
N PHE A 40 -3.03 -1.14 11.48
CA PHE A 40 -2.87 -1.80 10.18
C PHE A 40 -2.55 -0.79 9.07
N LEU A 41 -3.20 0.37 9.06
CA LEU A 41 -2.94 1.43 8.08
C LEU A 41 -1.51 1.98 8.20
N TYR A 42 -1.05 2.24 9.43
CA TYR A 42 0.31 2.71 9.67
C TYR A 42 1.35 1.67 9.25
N LEU A 43 1.17 0.41 9.66
CA LEU A 43 2.04 -0.70 9.29
C LEU A 43 2.07 -0.89 7.77
N LYS A 44 0.90 -0.79 7.11
CA LYS A 44 0.77 -0.90 5.65
C LYS A 44 1.63 0.15 4.93
N ASN A 45 1.51 1.40 5.32
CA ASN A 45 2.25 2.48 4.68
C ASN A 45 3.76 2.41 5.00
N TRP A 46 4.13 1.98 6.21
CA TRP A 46 5.53 1.72 6.55
C TRP A 46 6.16 0.64 5.67
N ILE A 47 5.48 -0.50 5.48
CA ILE A 47 5.95 -1.58 4.60
C ILE A 47 6.11 -1.08 3.16
N ASP A 48 5.15 -0.29 2.65
CA ASP A 48 5.23 0.30 1.31
C ASP A 48 6.43 1.23 1.18
N THR A 49 6.71 2.03 2.21
CA THR A 49 7.83 2.96 2.23
C THR A 49 9.18 2.22 2.22
N VAL A 50 9.33 1.21 3.09
CA VAL A 50 10.53 0.35 3.10
C VAL A 50 10.72 -0.34 1.76
N GLN A 51 9.65 -0.86 1.17
CA GLN A 51 9.72 -1.53 -0.13
C GLN A 51 10.08 -0.56 -1.26
N TRP A 52 9.60 0.67 -1.23
CA TRP A 52 10.01 1.71 -2.18
C TRP A 52 11.53 1.87 -2.19
N HIS A 53 12.15 1.99 -1.03
CA HIS A 53 13.59 2.15 -0.91
C HIS A 53 14.36 0.87 -1.26
N PHE A 54 13.83 -0.33 -0.98
CA PHE A 54 14.41 -1.57 -1.51
C PHE A 54 14.45 -1.58 -3.03
N GLU A 55 13.38 -1.13 -3.67
CA GLU A 55 13.28 -1.01 -5.13
C GLU A 55 14.24 0.03 -5.70
N ASP A 56 14.56 1.10 -4.95
CA ASP A 56 15.57 2.06 -5.36
C ASP A 56 16.99 1.46 -5.26
N ILE A 57 17.30 0.79 -4.15
CA ILE A 57 18.61 0.17 -3.93
C ILE A 57 18.89 -0.91 -4.99
N ILE A 58 17.91 -1.77 -5.34
CA ILE A 58 18.13 -2.87 -6.31
C ILE A 58 18.34 -2.36 -7.74
N ARG A 59 17.96 -1.11 -8.03
CA ARG A 59 18.17 -0.48 -9.34
C ARG A 59 19.55 0.13 -9.52
N ASP A 60 20.39 0.13 -8.48
CA ASP A 60 21.79 0.57 -8.62
C ASP A 60 22.51 -0.35 -9.60
N PRO A 61 22.99 0.18 -10.75
CA PRO A 61 23.69 -0.62 -11.75
C PRO A 61 25.04 -1.17 -11.27
N GLN A 62 25.54 -0.69 -10.14
CA GLN A 62 26.80 -1.12 -9.54
C GLN A 62 26.57 -2.03 -8.31
N ILE A 63 25.36 -2.43 -8.01
CA ILE A 63 25.06 -3.31 -6.87
C ILE A 63 25.80 -4.65 -7.01
N ASP A 64 26.42 -5.11 -5.91
CA ASP A 64 27.01 -6.44 -5.87
C ASP A 64 25.93 -7.52 -6.13
N PRO A 65 26.19 -8.50 -7.05
CA PRO A 65 25.20 -9.52 -7.39
C PRO A 65 24.72 -10.36 -6.18
N ALA A 66 25.59 -10.64 -5.20
CA ALA A 66 25.20 -11.37 -4.00
C ALA A 66 24.29 -10.51 -3.11
N ALA A 67 24.62 -9.24 -2.94
CA ALA A 67 23.78 -8.27 -2.24
C ALA A 67 22.41 -8.07 -2.93
N ALA A 68 22.40 -8.00 -4.25
CA ALA A 68 21.17 -7.91 -5.04
C ALA A 68 20.23 -9.12 -4.83
N LEU A 69 20.79 -10.34 -4.76
CA LEU A 69 20.01 -11.55 -4.47
C LEU A 69 19.43 -11.53 -3.05
N VAL A 70 20.19 -11.09 -2.05
CA VAL A 70 19.69 -10.91 -0.68
C VAL A 70 18.55 -9.89 -0.65
N LEU A 71 18.75 -8.76 -1.30
CA LEU A 71 17.75 -7.69 -1.38
C LEU A 71 16.47 -8.15 -2.11
N LYS A 72 16.60 -8.90 -3.21
CA LYS A 72 15.45 -9.49 -3.90
C LYS A 72 14.62 -10.37 -2.99
N ARG A 73 15.24 -11.18 -2.13
CA ARG A 73 14.52 -12.00 -1.16
C ARG A 73 13.80 -11.15 -0.10
N ARG A 74 14.38 -10.02 0.31
CA ARG A 74 13.73 -9.06 1.21
C ARG A 74 12.51 -8.43 0.53
N ILE A 75 12.60 -8.06 -0.74
CA ILE A 75 11.48 -7.54 -1.55
C ILE A 75 10.36 -8.59 -1.64
N ASP A 76 10.69 -9.85 -1.91
CA ASP A 76 9.69 -10.92 -2.00
C ASP A 76 8.98 -11.14 -0.66
N LYS A 77 9.72 -11.10 0.45
CA LYS A 77 9.14 -11.17 1.79
C LYS A 77 8.26 -9.96 2.09
N SER A 78 8.71 -8.75 1.79
CA SER A 78 7.95 -7.52 1.96
C SER A 78 6.63 -7.54 1.17
N ASN A 79 6.65 -8.05 -0.07
CA ASN A 79 5.45 -8.26 -0.87
C ASN A 79 4.49 -9.27 -0.24
N GLN A 80 5.00 -10.31 0.43
CA GLN A 80 4.17 -11.24 1.17
C GLN A 80 3.53 -10.55 2.38
N ASP A 81 4.33 -9.89 3.22
CA ASP A 81 3.86 -9.19 4.41
C ASP A 81 2.80 -8.12 4.05
N ARG A 82 3.01 -7.39 2.95
CA ARG A 82 2.05 -6.43 2.40
C ARG A 82 0.71 -7.10 2.04
N THR A 83 0.75 -8.26 1.37
CA THR A 83 -0.45 -8.99 0.97
C THR A 83 -1.21 -9.53 2.19
N ASP A 84 -0.49 -10.10 3.15
CA ASP A 84 -1.08 -10.60 4.39
C ASP A 84 -1.78 -9.47 5.16
N LEU A 85 -1.19 -8.27 5.14
CA LEU A 85 -1.78 -7.11 5.78
C LEU A 85 -3.03 -6.59 5.06
N VAL A 86 -3.06 -6.64 3.71
CA VAL A 86 -4.28 -6.35 2.94
C VAL A 86 -5.40 -7.32 3.33
N GLU A 87 -5.11 -8.61 3.51
CA GLU A 87 -6.10 -9.60 3.98
C GLU A 87 -6.60 -9.30 5.41
N MET A 88 -5.74 -8.76 6.29
CA MET A 88 -6.15 -8.32 7.64
C MET A 88 -7.08 -7.09 7.57
N ILE A 89 -6.79 -6.12 6.71
CA ILE A 89 -7.65 -4.95 6.50
C ILE A 89 -8.99 -5.37 5.88
N ASP A 90 -9.00 -6.31 4.95
CA ASP A 90 -10.25 -6.87 4.42
C ASP A 90 -11.07 -7.59 5.51
N SER A 91 -10.39 -8.31 6.40
CA SER A 91 -11.05 -8.97 7.53
C SER A 91 -11.70 -7.95 8.48
N TYR A 92 -11.07 -6.80 8.68
CA TYR A 92 -11.66 -5.69 9.42
C TYR A 92 -12.94 -5.20 8.75
N PHE A 93 -12.95 -4.97 7.46
CA PHE A 93 -14.16 -4.52 6.76
C PHE A 93 -15.26 -5.60 6.75
N LEU A 94 -14.90 -6.88 6.61
CA LEU A 94 -15.87 -7.98 6.73
C LEU A 94 -16.56 -7.97 8.09
N ASP A 95 -15.80 -7.78 9.18
CA ASP A 95 -16.37 -7.71 10.52
C ASP A 95 -17.24 -6.46 10.71
N GLN A 96 -16.83 -5.32 10.17
CA GLN A 96 -17.60 -4.07 10.23
C GLN A 96 -18.97 -4.18 9.53
N TYR A 97 -19.06 -4.93 8.44
CA TYR A 97 -20.28 -5.02 7.62
C TYR A 97 -20.97 -6.38 7.69
N LYS A 98 -20.60 -7.25 8.65
CA LYS A 98 -21.13 -8.63 8.76
C LYS A 98 -22.65 -8.70 8.94
N ASP A 99 -23.26 -7.69 9.58
CA ASP A 99 -24.68 -7.64 9.86
C ASP A 99 -25.48 -6.85 8.81
N VAL A 100 -24.82 -6.35 7.76
CA VAL A 100 -25.48 -5.62 6.67
C VAL A 100 -26.32 -6.59 5.85
N LYS A 101 -27.61 -6.27 5.73
CA LYS A 101 -28.51 -7.01 4.83
C LYS A 101 -28.26 -6.59 3.38
N VAL A 102 -27.67 -7.50 2.63
CA VAL A 102 -27.39 -7.29 1.20
C VAL A 102 -28.70 -7.28 0.40
N ALA A 103 -28.87 -6.30 -0.48
CA ALA A 103 -30.04 -6.21 -1.37
C ALA A 103 -29.99 -7.30 -2.45
N ASP A 104 -31.16 -7.75 -2.93
CA ASP A 104 -31.25 -8.82 -3.94
C ASP A 104 -30.57 -8.44 -5.27
N ASN A 105 -30.51 -7.15 -5.57
CA ASN A 105 -29.85 -6.60 -6.76
C ASN A 105 -28.46 -6.03 -6.47
N ALA A 106 -27.87 -6.34 -5.34
CA ALA A 106 -26.53 -5.86 -5.00
C ALA A 106 -25.48 -6.34 -5.99
N THR A 107 -24.50 -5.50 -6.25
CA THR A 107 -23.41 -5.78 -7.18
C THR A 107 -22.10 -6.01 -6.45
N ILE A 108 -21.17 -6.72 -7.09
CA ILE A 108 -19.79 -6.89 -6.62
C ILE A 108 -18.91 -5.79 -7.25
N ASN A 109 -17.84 -5.41 -6.54
CA ASN A 109 -16.82 -4.53 -7.10
C ASN A 109 -15.64 -5.35 -7.66
N THR A 110 -14.80 -4.73 -8.51
CA THR A 110 -13.63 -5.39 -9.12
C THR A 110 -12.53 -5.71 -8.10
N GLU A 111 -12.46 -4.94 -7.03
CA GLU A 111 -11.49 -5.13 -5.93
C GLU A 111 -12.19 -4.94 -4.59
N SER A 112 -11.61 -5.49 -3.55
CA SER A 112 -12.08 -5.26 -2.18
C SER A 112 -11.69 -3.87 -1.69
N PRO A 113 -12.33 -3.34 -0.61
CA PRO A 113 -11.93 -2.08 -0.01
C PRO A 113 -10.46 -2.03 0.40
N ALA A 114 -9.88 -3.12 0.93
CA ALA A 114 -8.49 -3.15 1.34
C ALA A 114 -7.51 -3.03 0.17
N TRP A 115 -7.81 -3.58 -0.99
CA TRP A 115 -6.99 -3.38 -2.19
C TRP A 115 -7.04 -1.93 -2.70
N ALA A 116 -8.18 -1.28 -2.58
CA ALA A 116 -8.28 0.15 -2.90
C ALA A 116 -7.49 1.01 -1.90
N VAL A 117 -7.51 0.65 -0.61
CA VAL A 117 -6.69 1.29 0.44
C VAL A 117 -5.20 1.03 0.22
N ASP A 118 -4.80 -0.16 -0.22
CA ASP A 118 -3.42 -0.47 -0.63
C ASP A 118 -2.91 0.50 -1.71
N ARG A 119 -3.73 0.73 -2.73
CA ARG A 119 -3.41 1.70 -3.80
C ARG A 119 -3.33 3.13 -3.28
N LEU A 120 -4.21 3.49 -2.34
CA LEU A 120 -4.18 4.82 -1.72
C LEU A 120 -2.90 5.03 -0.93
N SER A 121 -2.46 4.05 -0.13
CA SER A 121 -1.20 4.09 0.62
C SER A 121 0.01 4.34 -0.28
N ILE A 122 0.11 3.60 -1.39
CA ILE A 122 1.19 3.79 -2.38
C ILE A 122 1.11 5.18 -3.04
N LEU A 123 -0.11 5.71 -3.26
CA LEU A 123 -0.29 7.03 -3.84
C LEU A 123 0.20 8.14 -2.91
N TYR A 124 0.00 8.03 -1.59
CA TYR A 124 0.58 8.96 -0.61
C TYR A 124 2.11 8.99 -0.70
N LEU A 125 2.73 7.83 -0.83
CA LEU A 125 4.17 7.73 -0.98
C LEU A 125 4.67 8.38 -2.28
N LYS A 126 3.97 8.15 -3.40
CA LYS A 126 4.27 8.83 -4.68
C LYS A 126 4.17 10.35 -4.58
N ILE A 127 3.15 10.84 -3.87
CA ILE A 127 2.96 12.28 -3.65
C ILE A 127 4.12 12.83 -2.83
N TYR A 128 4.53 12.15 -1.76
CA TYR A 128 5.65 12.55 -0.94
C TYR A 128 6.95 12.69 -1.76
N HIS A 129 7.34 11.65 -2.49
CA HIS A 129 8.57 11.69 -3.30
C HIS A 129 8.48 12.71 -4.44
N MET A 130 7.31 12.88 -5.06
CA MET A 130 7.12 13.91 -6.08
C MET A 130 7.22 15.33 -5.49
N GLN A 131 6.73 15.54 -4.26
CA GLN A 131 6.88 16.81 -3.55
C GLN A 131 8.35 17.09 -3.21
N VAL A 132 9.13 16.08 -2.85
CA VAL A 132 10.58 16.21 -2.66
C VAL A 132 11.25 16.70 -3.95
N GLU A 133 10.90 16.10 -5.10
CA GLU A 133 11.46 16.51 -6.41
C GLU A 133 11.07 17.96 -6.79
N VAL A 134 9.84 18.39 -6.50
CA VAL A 134 9.39 19.79 -6.73
C VAL A 134 10.21 20.78 -5.89
N ASN A 135 10.60 20.38 -4.68
CA ASN A 135 11.31 21.25 -3.73
C ASN A 135 12.84 21.23 -3.92
N ARG A 136 13.38 20.46 -4.86
CA ARG A 136 14.82 20.40 -5.11
C ARG A 136 15.36 21.76 -5.55
N THR A 137 16.51 22.13 -4.99
CA THR A 137 17.22 23.39 -5.29
C THR A 137 18.43 23.21 -6.22
N ASP A 138 18.82 21.96 -6.45
CA ASP A 138 19.98 21.56 -7.26
C ASP A 138 19.63 21.21 -8.71
N VAL A 139 18.37 21.45 -9.12
CA VAL A 139 17.85 21.21 -10.47
C VAL A 139 17.33 22.50 -11.11
N ASP A 140 17.15 22.49 -12.43
CA ASP A 140 16.62 23.63 -13.17
C ASP A 140 15.10 23.83 -13.00
N ASP A 141 14.61 25.00 -13.42
CA ASP A 141 13.18 25.33 -13.33
C ASP A 141 12.31 24.42 -14.20
N ALA A 142 12.82 23.96 -15.34
CA ALA A 142 12.08 23.08 -16.25
C ALA A 142 11.81 21.72 -15.58
N HIS A 143 12.79 21.18 -14.85
CA HIS A 143 12.60 19.95 -14.07
C HIS A 143 11.55 20.15 -12.97
N ARG A 144 11.66 21.24 -12.17
CA ARG A 144 10.69 21.53 -11.10
C ARG A 144 9.28 21.72 -11.63
N GLN A 145 9.12 22.43 -12.75
CA GLN A 145 7.81 22.62 -13.37
C GLN A 145 7.20 21.27 -13.83
N LYS A 146 7.98 20.42 -14.49
CA LYS A 146 7.54 19.08 -14.91
C LYS A 146 7.12 18.20 -13.72
N CYS A 147 7.86 18.28 -12.60
CA CYS A 147 7.52 17.59 -11.38
C CYS A 147 6.24 18.16 -10.73
N GLN A 148 6.05 19.48 -10.77
CA GLN A 148 4.83 20.13 -10.28
C GLN A 148 3.60 19.69 -11.08
N GLU A 149 3.70 19.59 -12.41
CA GLU A 149 2.60 19.10 -13.25
C GLU A 149 2.21 17.67 -12.87
N LYS A 150 3.20 16.78 -12.66
CA LYS A 150 2.96 15.41 -12.20
C LYS A 150 2.35 15.37 -10.79
N LEU A 151 2.85 16.21 -9.87
CA LEU A 151 2.30 16.32 -8.52
C LEU A 151 0.82 16.71 -8.55
N ASN A 152 0.45 17.67 -9.39
CA ASN A 152 -0.95 18.10 -9.53
C ASN A 152 -1.85 16.93 -9.98
N VAL A 153 -1.37 16.10 -10.91
CA VAL A 153 -2.09 14.89 -11.34
C VAL A 153 -2.22 13.90 -10.19
N LEU A 154 -1.15 13.65 -9.41
CA LEU A 154 -1.18 12.74 -8.27
C LEU A 154 -2.14 13.22 -7.17
N LEU A 155 -2.22 14.52 -6.92
CA LEU A 155 -3.16 15.12 -5.98
C LEU A 155 -4.61 14.92 -6.42
N THR A 156 -4.90 15.11 -7.71
CA THR A 156 -6.21 14.80 -8.29
C THR A 156 -6.55 13.32 -8.15
N GLN A 157 -5.61 12.43 -8.49
CA GLN A 157 -5.79 10.98 -8.33
C GLN A 157 -6.08 10.60 -6.87
N ARG A 158 -5.43 11.24 -5.89
CA ARG A 158 -5.69 11.01 -4.47
C ARG A 158 -7.14 11.39 -4.11
N GLN A 159 -7.62 12.53 -4.57
CA GLN A 159 -8.99 12.97 -4.32
C GLN A 159 -10.01 12.01 -4.93
N ASP A 160 -9.79 11.61 -6.19
CA ASP A 160 -10.68 10.69 -6.90
C ASP A 160 -10.71 9.31 -6.24
N LEU A 161 -9.54 8.76 -5.92
CA LEU A 161 -9.43 7.45 -5.27
C LEU A 161 -10.04 7.47 -3.87
N SER A 162 -9.79 8.52 -3.08
CA SER A 162 -10.39 8.67 -1.75
C SER A 162 -11.91 8.73 -1.85
N SER A 163 -12.44 9.53 -2.78
CA SER A 163 -13.89 9.61 -3.01
C SER A 163 -14.49 8.28 -3.44
N ALA A 164 -13.80 7.53 -4.30
CA ALA A 164 -14.26 6.21 -4.76
C ALA A 164 -14.24 5.16 -3.64
N ILE A 165 -13.24 5.18 -2.75
CA ILE A 165 -13.17 4.30 -1.58
C ILE A 165 -14.34 4.60 -0.63
N ASP A 166 -14.58 5.86 -0.30
CA ASP A 166 -15.66 6.25 0.59
C ASP A 166 -17.03 5.87 0.01
N GLN A 167 -17.25 6.07 -1.30
CA GLN A 167 -18.46 5.64 -1.99
C GLN A 167 -18.63 4.12 -1.96
N LEU A 168 -17.55 3.36 -2.16
CA LEU A 168 -17.59 1.89 -2.08
C LEU A 168 -18.02 1.42 -0.69
N LEU A 169 -17.46 2.01 0.37
CA LEU A 169 -17.79 1.68 1.75
C LEU A 169 -19.25 2.07 2.09
N ASP A 170 -19.71 3.22 1.61
CA ASP A 170 -21.10 3.66 1.74
C ASP A 170 -22.06 2.71 1.01
N ASP A 171 -21.68 2.21 -0.17
CA ASP A 171 -22.48 1.23 -0.92
C ASP A 171 -22.56 -0.11 -0.22
N ILE A 172 -21.44 -0.57 0.39
CA ILE A 172 -21.41 -1.81 1.17
C ILE A 172 -22.27 -1.63 2.44
N ALA A 173 -22.10 -0.54 3.18
CA ALA A 173 -22.86 -0.24 4.38
C ALA A 173 -24.37 -0.19 4.11
N ALA A 174 -24.76 0.29 2.94
CA ALA A 174 -26.18 0.36 2.51
C ALA A 174 -26.70 -0.94 1.87
N GLY A 175 -25.88 -1.99 1.75
CA GLY A 175 -26.22 -3.26 1.12
C GLY A 175 -26.39 -3.19 -0.41
N ARG A 176 -26.00 -2.08 -1.06
CA ARG A 176 -26.01 -1.94 -2.52
C ARG A 176 -24.90 -2.71 -3.21
N LYS A 177 -23.78 -2.91 -2.48
CA LYS A 177 -22.68 -3.78 -2.89
C LYS A 177 -22.40 -4.81 -1.81
N TYR A 178 -21.88 -5.96 -2.24
CA TYR A 178 -21.36 -6.96 -1.31
C TYR A 178 -19.88 -7.18 -1.58
N MET A 179 -19.13 -7.47 -0.54
CA MET A 179 -17.72 -7.79 -0.66
C MET A 179 -17.48 -9.29 -0.52
N LYS A 180 -16.55 -9.77 -1.34
CA LYS A 180 -15.96 -11.10 -1.19
C LYS A 180 -14.46 -10.92 -0.99
N VAL A 181 -13.91 -11.62 -0.03
CA VAL A 181 -12.48 -11.65 0.23
C VAL A 181 -11.93 -12.99 -0.23
N TYR A 182 -10.97 -12.92 -1.14
CA TYR A 182 -10.23 -14.07 -1.61
C TYR A 182 -8.80 -13.97 -1.14
N LYS A 183 -8.32 -15.06 -0.50
CA LYS A 183 -6.88 -15.17 -0.22
C LYS A 183 -6.11 -15.25 -1.53
N GLN A 184 -4.95 -14.64 -1.56
CA GLN A 184 -4.05 -14.81 -2.70
C GLN A 184 -3.48 -16.22 -2.68
N MET A 185 -3.90 -17.06 -3.62
CA MET A 185 -3.41 -18.42 -3.81
C MET A 185 -2.05 -18.39 -4.52
N LYS A 186 -1.02 -17.83 -3.85
CA LYS A 186 0.34 -17.70 -4.41
C LYS A 186 0.95 -19.08 -4.60
N MET A 187 1.44 -19.36 -5.80
CA MET A 187 2.02 -20.65 -6.16
C MET A 187 3.54 -20.63 -6.23
N TYR A 188 4.14 -19.52 -6.66
CA TYR A 188 5.57 -19.45 -6.97
C TYR A 188 6.48 -19.46 -5.72
N ASN A 189 5.96 -19.08 -4.55
CA ASN A 189 6.71 -19.14 -3.28
C ASN A 189 6.53 -20.47 -2.53
N ASP A 190 5.60 -21.32 -2.97
CA ASP A 190 5.39 -22.64 -2.36
C ASP A 190 6.30 -23.68 -3.04
N PRO A 191 7.22 -24.32 -2.29
CA PRO A 191 8.10 -25.35 -2.84
C PRO A 191 7.37 -26.52 -3.50
N ASN A 192 6.13 -26.80 -3.10
CA ASN A 192 5.34 -27.91 -3.65
C ASN A 192 4.57 -27.52 -4.92
N LEU A 193 4.41 -26.22 -5.20
CA LEU A 193 3.63 -25.68 -6.32
C LEU A 193 4.50 -25.01 -7.40
N ASN A 194 5.77 -24.76 -7.11
CA ASN A 194 6.69 -24.11 -8.04
C ASN A 194 7.62 -25.14 -8.72
N PRO A 195 7.48 -25.40 -10.06
CA PRO A 195 8.32 -26.35 -10.77
C PRO A 195 9.83 -26.08 -10.69
N VAL A 196 10.23 -24.81 -10.57
CA VAL A 196 11.65 -24.43 -10.43
C VAL A 196 12.24 -24.94 -9.12
N LEU A 197 11.41 -25.02 -8.06
CA LEU A 197 11.85 -25.43 -6.73
C LEU A 197 11.80 -26.95 -6.54
N TYR A 198 10.90 -27.68 -7.21
CA TYR A 198 10.77 -29.13 -7.06
C TYR A 198 11.17 -29.92 -8.31
N GLY A 199 11.28 -29.30 -9.49
CA GLY A 199 11.60 -29.98 -10.76
C GLY A 199 13.05 -30.46 -10.88
N ASN A 200 13.94 -30.06 -9.98
CA ASN A 200 15.36 -30.44 -9.94
C ASN A 200 15.68 -31.49 -8.85
N LYS A 201 14.71 -32.29 -8.44
CA LYS A 201 14.94 -33.42 -7.54
C LYS A 201 15.15 -34.70 -8.29
#